data_ddb4995a3f83496eb4050eb31f34b0fe
#
_entry.id   ddb4995a3f83496eb4050eb31f34b0fe
#
_cell.length_a   1.000
_cell.length_b   1.000
_cell.length_c   1.000
_cell.angle_alpha   90.00
_cell.angle_beta   90.00
_cell.angle_gamma   90.00
#
_symmetry.space_group_name_H-M   'P 1'
#
loop_
_entity.id
_entity.type
_entity.pdbx_description
1 polymer ?
#
loop_
_entity_poly.entity_id
_entity_poly.type
_entity_poly.pdbx_seq_one_letter_code
_entity_poly.pdbx_strand_id
1 'polypeptide(L)'
;MKKVEVVAAVLRNKEGKFLCVQRGPNKLKYIHEKFEFPGGKIELHESQQEALHRELAEELNLRDFVISKKLITVVHQYPDFELTMHAFLCTSDYPKFTLNEHINYFWLKGEELLQLDWAAADVPIVKHLLNHESRN
;
A
#
# COMPACT_ATOMS: atom_id res chain seq x y z
N MET A 1 14.25 7.99 -18.83
CA MET A 1 13.10 8.16 -17.94
C MET A 1 13.46 7.74 -16.53
N LYS A 2 12.99 8.49 -15.56
CA LYS A 2 13.23 8.19 -14.15
C LYS A 2 12.51 6.91 -13.74
N LYS A 3 13.22 6.03 -13.03
CA LYS A 3 12.65 4.80 -12.49
C LYS A 3 12.65 4.88 -10.96
N VAL A 4 11.54 4.49 -10.35
CA VAL A 4 11.37 4.54 -8.89
C VAL A 4 10.93 3.17 -8.42
N GLU A 5 11.61 2.63 -7.40
CA GLU A 5 11.20 1.38 -6.76
C GLU A 5 10.62 1.66 -5.38
N VAL A 6 9.45 1.08 -5.13
CA VAL A 6 8.74 1.26 -3.87
C VAL A 6 8.24 -0.09 -3.34
N VAL A 7 7.89 -0.08 -2.07
CA VAL A 7 7.22 -1.21 -1.42
C VAL A 7 5.83 -0.76 -0.99
N ALA A 8 4.90 -1.70 -0.91
CA ALA A 8 3.54 -1.44 -0.41
C ALA A 8 3.12 -2.54 0.53
N ALA A 9 2.48 -2.16 1.63
CA ALA A 9 1.96 -3.08 2.63
C ALA A 9 0.46 -3.28 2.42
N VAL A 10 0.07 -4.49 2.08
CA VAL A 10 -1.34 -4.89 2.10
C VAL A 10 -1.58 -5.45 3.50
N LEU A 11 -1.97 -4.56 4.40
CA LEU A 11 -2.12 -4.89 5.82
C LEU A 11 -3.51 -5.41 6.11
N ARG A 12 -3.58 -6.65 6.58
CA ARG A 12 -4.83 -7.33 6.92
C ARG A 12 -4.94 -7.48 8.44
N ASN A 13 -6.08 -7.07 9.00
CA ASN A 13 -6.34 -7.20 10.43
C ASN A 13 -7.00 -8.55 10.74
N LYS A 14 -7.34 -8.77 12.01
CA LYS A 14 -7.92 -10.02 12.47
C LYS A 14 -9.26 -10.33 11.81
N GLU A 15 -10.01 -9.29 11.42
CA GLU A 15 -11.30 -9.45 10.77
C GLU A 15 -11.19 -9.73 9.27
N GLY A 16 -9.96 -9.81 8.74
CA GLY A 16 -9.73 -10.03 7.32
C GLY A 16 -9.91 -8.80 6.46
N LYS A 17 -9.94 -7.62 7.07
CA LYS A 17 -10.07 -6.35 6.35
C LYS A 17 -8.71 -5.75 6.05
N PHE A 18 -8.63 -5.02 4.94
CA PHE A 18 -7.40 -4.40 4.46
C PHE A 18 -7.39 -2.90 4.74
N LEU A 19 -6.23 -2.39 5.14
CA LEU A 19 -6.05 -0.96 5.40
C LEU A 19 -5.84 -0.21 4.08
N CYS A 20 -6.71 0.75 3.82
CA CYS A 20 -6.67 1.62 2.65
C CYS A 20 -6.47 3.05 3.14
N VAL A 21 -5.45 3.74 2.65
CA VAL A 21 -5.13 5.10 3.09
C VAL A 21 -5.26 6.08 1.94
N GLN A 22 -5.67 7.31 2.25
CA GLN A 22 -5.93 8.34 1.24
C GLN A 22 -4.87 9.42 1.31
N ARG A 23 -4.26 9.71 0.16
CA ARG A 23 -3.28 10.79 0.05
C ARG A 23 -3.97 12.14 0.15
N GLY A 24 -3.21 13.12 0.65
CA GLY A 24 -3.69 14.48 0.71
C GLY A 24 -3.75 15.16 -0.65
N PRO A 25 -4.16 16.44 -0.68
CA PRO A 25 -4.20 17.22 -1.92
C PRO A 25 -2.83 17.28 -2.58
N ASN A 26 -2.81 17.23 -3.92
CA ASN A 26 -1.57 17.25 -4.69
C ASN A 26 -1.81 17.95 -6.02
N LYS A 27 -0.79 18.60 -6.57
CA LYS A 27 -0.86 19.25 -7.87
C LYS A 27 -1.04 18.26 -9.01
N LEU A 28 -0.50 17.05 -8.84
CA LEU A 28 -0.59 15.99 -9.85
C LEU A 28 -1.92 15.27 -9.68
N LYS A 29 -2.78 15.32 -10.71
CA LYS A 29 -4.11 14.73 -10.64
C LYS A 29 -4.09 13.23 -10.36
N TYR A 30 -3.08 12.53 -10.88
CA TYR A 30 -3.00 11.08 -10.70
C TYR A 30 -2.54 10.67 -9.28
N ILE A 31 -2.21 11.65 -8.43
CA ILE A 31 -1.87 11.44 -7.02
C ILE A 31 -2.93 12.04 -6.10
N HIS A 32 -3.52 13.16 -6.51
CA HIS A 32 -4.41 14.00 -5.69
C HIS A 32 -5.55 13.19 -5.07
N GLU A 33 -5.52 13.07 -3.75
CA GLU A 33 -6.55 12.43 -2.93
C GLU A 33 -6.87 10.98 -3.32
N LYS A 34 -5.98 10.31 -4.03
CA LYS A 34 -6.16 8.91 -4.38
C LYS A 34 -5.92 8.01 -3.18
N PHE A 35 -6.58 6.86 -3.17
CA PHE A 35 -6.30 5.81 -2.19
C PHE A 35 -5.13 4.96 -2.64
N GLU A 36 -4.41 4.43 -1.66
CA GLU A 36 -3.24 3.58 -1.91
C GLU A 36 -3.04 2.65 -0.72
N PHE A 37 -2.22 1.61 -0.91
CA PHE A 37 -1.72 0.85 0.21
C PHE A 37 -0.50 1.57 0.76
N PRO A 38 -0.32 1.61 2.10
CA PRO A 38 0.81 2.36 2.68
C PRO A 38 2.15 1.75 2.28
N GLY A 39 3.15 2.60 2.12
CA GLY A 39 4.49 2.20 1.71
C GLY A 39 5.27 3.39 1.19
N GLY A 40 6.36 3.11 0.49
CA GLY A 40 7.17 4.18 -0.07
C GLY A 40 8.46 3.69 -0.69
N LYS A 41 9.36 4.62 -0.97
CA LYS A 41 10.60 4.35 -1.70
C LYS A 41 11.57 3.48 -0.91
N ILE A 42 12.22 2.55 -1.62
CA ILE A 42 13.31 1.77 -1.08
C ILE A 42 14.56 2.64 -1.08
N GLU A 43 15.23 2.73 0.05
CA GLU A 43 16.47 3.52 0.17
C GLU A 43 17.68 2.68 -0.18
N LEU A 44 18.79 3.38 -0.48
CA LEU A 44 20.04 2.72 -0.82
C LEU A 44 20.47 1.76 0.29
N HIS A 45 20.89 0.56 -0.10
CA HIS A 45 21.33 -0.50 0.82
C HIS A 45 20.23 -1.08 1.72
N GLU A 46 18.98 -0.78 1.41
CA GLU A 46 17.83 -1.27 2.17
C GLU A 46 17.18 -2.43 1.42
N SER A 47 16.81 -3.50 2.14
CA SER A 47 16.02 -4.57 1.53
C SER A 47 14.58 -4.11 1.38
N GLN A 48 13.78 -4.84 0.60
CA GLN A 48 12.36 -4.55 0.46
C GLN A 48 11.65 -4.63 1.81
N GLN A 49 11.95 -5.65 2.61
CA GLN A 49 11.34 -5.83 3.92
C GLN A 49 11.75 -4.73 4.90
N GLU A 50 13.02 -4.32 4.87
CA GLU A 50 13.50 -3.21 5.71
C GLU A 50 12.79 -1.91 5.34
N ALA A 51 12.64 -1.65 4.03
CA ALA A 51 11.92 -0.47 3.56
C ALA A 51 10.48 -0.47 4.05
N LEU A 52 9.83 -1.63 4.00
CA LEU A 52 8.43 -1.75 4.43
C LEU A 52 8.28 -1.43 5.92
N HIS A 53 9.14 -1.99 6.76
CA HIS A 53 9.11 -1.70 8.20
C HIS A 53 9.36 -0.21 8.47
N ARG A 54 10.34 0.37 7.79
CA ARG A 54 10.67 1.79 7.96
C ARG A 54 9.50 2.69 7.50
N GLU A 55 8.95 2.42 6.33
CA GLU A 55 7.86 3.25 5.79
C GLU A 55 6.61 3.19 6.67
N LEU A 56 6.23 2.02 7.17
CA LEU A 56 5.07 1.90 8.04
C LEU A 56 5.31 2.60 9.39
N ALA A 57 6.54 2.55 9.89
CA ALA A 57 6.89 3.30 11.10
C ALA A 57 6.76 4.80 10.87
N GLU A 58 7.25 5.30 9.73
CA GLU A 58 7.20 6.73 9.41
C GLU A 58 5.78 7.23 9.12
N GLU A 59 5.04 6.50 8.27
CA GLU A 59 3.72 6.95 7.82
C GLU A 59 2.62 6.71 8.83
N LEU A 60 2.69 5.60 9.57
CA LEU A 60 1.60 5.15 10.42
C LEU A 60 2.00 4.96 11.88
N ASN A 61 3.26 5.16 12.22
CA ASN A 61 3.78 4.83 13.55
C ASN A 61 3.48 3.38 13.92
N LEU A 62 3.45 2.50 12.91
CA LEU A 62 3.11 1.10 13.06
C LEU A 62 4.38 0.24 12.95
N ARG A 63 4.69 -0.52 14.00
CA ARG A 63 5.84 -1.39 14.05
C ARG A 63 5.47 -2.85 14.30
N ASP A 64 4.27 -3.07 14.86
CA ASP A 64 3.83 -4.40 15.28
C ASP A 64 2.99 -5.05 14.18
N PHE A 65 3.68 -5.63 13.20
CA PHE A 65 3.05 -6.40 12.13
C PHE A 65 4.04 -7.45 11.60
N VAL A 66 3.50 -8.45 10.93
CA VAL A 66 4.29 -9.53 10.34
C VAL A 66 4.14 -9.49 8.83
N ILE A 67 5.27 -9.55 8.12
CA ILE A 67 5.27 -9.72 6.66
C ILE A 67 5.02 -11.19 6.37
N SER A 68 3.88 -11.51 5.76
CA SER A 68 3.48 -12.89 5.50
C SER A 68 4.08 -13.43 4.21
N LYS A 69 3.90 -12.69 3.10
CA LYS A 69 4.43 -13.11 1.80
C LYS A 69 4.39 -11.95 0.82
N LYS A 70 5.21 -12.06 -0.23
CA LYS A 70 5.13 -11.13 -1.34
C LYS A 70 3.96 -11.54 -2.25
N LEU A 71 3.09 -10.59 -2.58
CA LEU A 71 1.92 -10.85 -3.40
C LEU A 71 2.21 -10.72 -4.89
N ILE A 72 2.62 -9.53 -5.31
CA ILE A 72 2.91 -9.25 -6.71
C ILE A 72 3.92 -8.11 -6.81
N THR A 73 4.52 -8.00 -7.99
CA THR A 73 5.29 -6.82 -8.39
C THR A 73 4.53 -6.12 -9.49
N VAL A 74 4.27 -4.84 -9.33
CA VAL A 74 3.56 -4.00 -10.30
C VAL A 74 4.56 -3.06 -10.95
N VAL A 75 4.52 -2.99 -12.30
CA VAL A 75 5.27 -1.97 -13.03
C VAL A 75 4.26 -1.07 -13.70
N HIS A 76 4.29 0.20 -13.39
CA HIS A 76 3.33 1.17 -13.91
C HIS A 76 4.05 2.41 -14.44
N GLN A 77 3.65 2.84 -15.63
CA GLN A 77 4.21 4.03 -16.28
C GLN A 77 3.32 5.23 -15.97
N TYR A 78 3.82 6.15 -15.14
CA TYR A 78 3.21 7.46 -14.96
C TYR A 78 3.80 8.43 -15.99
N PRO A 79 3.19 9.61 -16.21
CA PRO A 79 3.71 10.55 -17.20
C PRO A 79 5.18 10.93 -16.97
N ASP A 80 5.60 11.03 -15.72
CA ASP A 80 6.92 11.55 -15.34
C ASP A 80 7.95 10.47 -15.02
N PHE A 81 7.49 9.24 -14.69
CA PHE A 81 8.39 8.20 -14.21
C PHE A 81 7.77 6.81 -14.35
N GLU A 82 8.63 5.79 -14.27
CA GLU A 82 8.20 4.40 -14.22
C GLU A 82 8.30 3.91 -12.79
N LEU A 83 7.20 3.37 -12.27
CA LEU A 83 7.12 2.87 -10.90
C LEU A 83 7.17 1.35 -10.89
N THR A 84 8.08 0.79 -10.08
CA THR A 84 8.07 -0.64 -9.77
C THR A 84 7.70 -0.78 -8.30
N MET A 85 6.57 -1.43 -8.03
CA MET A 85 6.03 -1.57 -6.68
C MET A 85 5.99 -3.03 -6.26
N HIS A 86 6.64 -3.33 -5.15
CA HIS A 86 6.67 -4.66 -4.55
C HIS A 86 5.65 -4.70 -3.43
N ALA A 87 4.56 -5.45 -3.64
CA ALA A 87 3.45 -5.50 -2.68
C ALA A 87 3.53 -6.75 -1.82
N PHE A 88 3.45 -6.56 -0.51
CA PHE A 88 3.54 -7.64 0.48
C PHE A 88 2.26 -7.74 1.30
N LEU A 89 1.80 -8.97 1.52
CA LEU A 89 0.73 -9.22 2.48
C LEU A 89 1.34 -9.16 3.87
N CYS A 90 0.78 -8.28 4.70
CA CYS A 90 1.19 -8.11 6.08
C CYS A 90 0.00 -8.36 6.99
N THR A 91 0.25 -8.85 8.19
CA THR A 91 -0.81 -9.13 9.14
C THR A 91 -0.52 -8.48 10.48
N SER A 92 -1.58 -7.97 11.10
CA SER A 92 -1.54 -7.45 12.46
C SER A 92 -2.96 -7.57 13.00
N ASP A 93 -3.16 -8.32 14.08
CA ASP A 93 -4.51 -8.64 14.57
C ASP A 93 -5.27 -7.37 14.99
N TYR A 94 -4.63 -6.53 15.78
CA TYR A 94 -5.25 -5.30 16.30
C TYR A 94 -4.26 -4.14 16.15
N PRO A 95 -4.01 -3.69 14.92
CA PRO A 95 -2.96 -2.68 14.71
C PRO A 95 -3.35 -1.34 15.30
N LYS A 96 -2.40 -0.76 16.03
CA LYS A 96 -2.51 0.61 16.55
C LYS A 96 -1.63 1.50 15.70
N PHE A 97 -2.22 2.53 15.13
CA PHE A 97 -1.49 3.41 14.21
C PHE A 97 -2.05 4.82 14.26
N THR A 98 -1.27 5.75 13.72
CA THR A 98 -1.68 7.14 13.52
C THR A 98 -1.39 7.52 12.08
N LEU A 99 -2.21 8.41 11.52
CA LEU A 99 -1.97 8.92 10.16
C LEU A 99 -1.02 10.10 10.24
N ASN A 100 0.24 9.89 9.91
CA ASN A 100 1.24 10.95 9.90
C ASN A 100 1.27 11.73 8.59
N GLU A 101 0.89 11.07 7.48
CA GLU A 101 1.01 11.64 6.13
C GLU A 101 -0.28 11.59 5.32
N HIS A 102 -1.22 10.73 5.67
CA HIS A 102 -2.47 10.55 4.93
C HIS A 102 -3.60 11.32 5.61
N ILE A 103 -4.66 11.64 4.84
CA ILE A 103 -5.79 12.42 5.37
C ILE A 103 -6.96 11.55 5.82
N ASN A 104 -6.99 10.28 5.45
CA ASN A 104 -8.11 9.40 5.76
C ASN A 104 -7.71 7.95 5.61
N TYR A 105 -8.51 7.05 6.19
CA TYR A 105 -8.30 5.62 6.01
C TYR A 105 -9.62 4.86 6.12
N PHE A 106 -9.65 3.66 5.51
CA PHE A 106 -10.74 2.72 5.68
C PHE A 106 -10.18 1.32 5.87
N TRP A 107 -10.89 0.52 6.65
CA TRP A 107 -10.69 -0.92 6.73
C TRP A 107 -11.80 -1.57 5.90
N LEU A 108 -11.43 -2.23 4.79
CA LEU A 108 -12.40 -2.79 3.86
C LEU A 108 -12.11 -4.27 3.59
N LYS A 109 -13.18 -5.02 3.37
CA LYS A 109 -13.07 -6.39 2.85
C LYS A 109 -12.67 -6.34 1.38
N GLY A 110 -12.10 -7.46 0.88
CA GLY A 110 -11.66 -7.52 -0.51
C GLY A 110 -12.72 -7.08 -1.51
N GLU A 111 -13.96 -7.55 -1.34
CA GLU A 111 -15.05 -7.22 -2.27
C GLU A 111 -15.48 -5.75 -2.21
N GLU A 112 -15.06 -5.01 -1.19
CA GLU A 112 -15.38 -3.59 -1.05
C GLU A 112 -14.32 -2.66 -1.65
N LEU A 113 -13.14 -3.20 -1.95
CA LEU A 113 -11.99 -2.38 -2.36
C LEU A 113 -12.23 -1.56 -3.62
N LEU A 114 -12.98 -2.10 -4.59
CA LEU A 114 -13.23 -1.40 -5.85
C LEU A 114 -14.10 -0.15 -5.70
N GLN A 115 -14.68 0.08 -4.51
CA GLN A 115 -15.47 1.29 -4.26
C GLN A 115 -14.60 2.54 -4.12
N LEU A 116 -13.31 2.37 -3.87
CA LEU A 116 -12.41 3.50 -3.65
C LEU A 116 -11.74 3.95 -4.95
N ASP A 117 -11.35 5.23 -4.99
CA ASP A 117 -10.62 5.84 -6.09
C ASP A 117 -9.13 5.61 -5.91
N TRP A 118 -8.63 4.47 -6.40
CA TRP A 118 -7.25 4.05 -6.22
C TRP A 118 -6.28 4.74 -7.17
N ALA A 119 -5.07 5.00 -6.69
CA ALA A 119 -3.96 5.34 -7.56
C ALA A 119 -3.78 4.20 -8.57
N ALA A 120 -3.44 4.56 -9.82
CA ALA A 120 -3.40 3.58 -10.91
C ALA A 120 -2.49 2.38 -10.62
N ALA A 121 -1.34 2.62 -9.99
CA ALA A 121 -0.39 1.54 -9.69
C ALA A 121 -0.93 0.54 -8.66
N ASP A 122 -1.88 0.95 -7.82
CA ASP A 122 -2.46 0.09 -6.79
C ASP A 122 -3.60 -0.78 -7.31
N VAL A 123 -4.20 -0.41 -8.45
CA VAL A 123 -5.32 -1.17 -9.03
C VAL A 123 -4.98 -2.64 -9.26
N PRO A 124 -3.81 -3.00 -9.83
CA PRO A 124 -3.45 -4.41 -9.98
C PRO A 124 -3.40 -5.18 -8.67
N ILE A 125 -3.00 -4.52 -7.56
CA ILE A 125 -3.00 -5.14 -6.24
C ILE A 125 -4.44 -5.45 -5.81
N VAL A 126 -5.35 -4.49 -5.99
CA VAL A 126 -6.77 -4.67 -5.64
C VAL A 126 -7.34 -5.85 -6.42
N LYS A 127 -7.06 -5.92 -7.72
CA LYS A 127 -7.54 -7.02 -8.57
C LYS A 127 -6.96 -8.36 -8.13
N HIS A 128 -5.69 -8.38 -7.75
CA HIS A 128 -5.06 -9.59 -7.25
C HIS A 128 -5.75 -10.09 -5.97
N LEU A 129 -6.07 -9.17 -5.05
CA LEU A 129 -6.75 -9.51 -3.81
C LEU A 129 -8.15 -10.08 -4.06
N LEU A 130 -8.88 -9.49 -5.00
CA LEU A 130 -10.21 -9.98 -5.36
C LEU A 130 -10.16 -11.42 -5.88
N ASN A 131 -9.12 -11.77 -6.61
CA ASN A 131 -9.01 -13.08 -7.25
C ASN A 131 -8.39 -14.14 -6.35
N HIS A 132 -7.58 -13.76 -5.35
CA HIS A 132 -6.76 -14.71 -4.60
C HIS A 132 -6.96 -14.66 -3.09
N GLU A 133 -7.10 -13.47 -2.48
CA GLU A 133 -7.08 -13.32 -1.03
C GLU A 133 -8.44 -13.03 -0.41
N SER A 134 -9.34 -12.38 -1.14
CA SER A 134 -10.64 -11.94 -0.60
C SER A 134 -11.67 -13.05 -0.49
N ARG A 135 -11.40 -14.22 -1.05
CA ARG A 135 -12.34 -15.35 -1.07
C ARG A 135 -12.23 -16.26 0.14
N ASN A 136 -11.27 -16.01 0.99
CA ASN A 136 -11.03 -16.88 2.15
C ASN A 136 -11.66 -16.35 3.42
#